data_ab319f71d771672c3c4ad5322e51f6f3
#
_entry.id   ab319f71d771672c3c4ad5322e51f6f3
#
_cell.length_a   1.000
_cell.length_b   1.000
_cell.length_c   1.000
_cell.angle_alpha   90.00
_cell.angle_beta   90.00
_cell.angle_gamma   90.00
#
_symmetry.space_group_name_H-M   'P 1'
#
loop_
_entity.id
_entity.type
_entity.pdbx_description
1 polymer ?
#
loop_
_entity_poly.entity_id
_entity_poly.type
_entity_poly.pdbx_seq_one_letter_code
_entity_poly.pdbx_strand_id
1 'polypeptide(L)'
;MIKHYFLIAAFLLTATFGIISCNNSSTQNNSASTDSASSVPTPPKVKTENISYKSDTVTLNSFLAYDELFDGKRPVVLILPEWWGISDYTKGRAKQLAELGYLAIAIDIYGNSQVAPDPATAMKLSGPFYQNPQMAKDRIDATIAQLKNYPQADTANIAAIGYCFGGAVVLNTARLGDQLKGVVSFHGGLLGTPARKDLLKAKILVCHGDADTLVPPAEVTQFKKQMDSIGADYTFRAYPGAVHAFTNPEATEKGKKFNLPIVYNAAADSASWKDMNEFFGKIFK
;
A
#
# COMPACT_ATOMS: atom_id res chain seq x y z
N MET A 1 -54.88 20.45 -8.08
CA MET A 1 -55.76 19.78 -9.06
C MET A 1 -54.96 19.58 -10.33
N ILE A 2 -54.71 18.37 -10.71
CA ILE A 2 -54.78 17.71 -12.02
C ILE A 2 -53.98 16.43 -11.89
N LYS A 3 -54.74 15.32 -11.85
CA LYS A 3 -54.27 13.93 -11.98
C LYS A 3 -54.05 13.63 -13.46
N HIS A 4 -52.98 12.92 -13.79
CA HIS A 4 -52.96 12.18 -15.06
C HIS A 4 -52.48 10.74 -14.80
N TYR A 5 -53.40 9.82 -15.12
CA TYR A 5 -53.22 8.37 -15.28
C TYR A 5 -52.69 8.09 -16.70
N PHE A 6 -51.81 7.12 -16.88
CA PHE A 6 -51.67 6.34 -18.13
C PHE A 6 -51.03 5.00 -17.77
N LEU A 7 -51.76 3.99 -17.80
CA LEU A 7 -52.11 2.94 -18.79
C LEU A 7 -50.99 1.96 -19.09
N ILE A 8 -51.27 0.74 -18.58
CA ILE A 8 -50.57 -0.53 -18.83
C ILE A 8 -50.94 -1.01 -20.24
N ALA A 9 -49.99 -1.45 -21.03
CA ALA A 9 -50.23 -2.27 -22.21
C ALA A 9 -49.44 -3.58 -22.11
N ALA A 10 -50.17 -4.65 -21.89
CA ALA A 10 -49.70 -6.03 -22.01
C ALA A 10 -49.77 -6.47 -23.49
N PHE A 11 -48.68 -7.05 -23.97
CA PHE A 11 -48.71 -7.78 -25.25
C PHE A 11 -48.40 -9.25 -24.98
N LEU A 12 -49.45 -10.06 -25.10
CA LEU A 12 -49.39 -11.51 -25.31
C LEU A 12 -49.02 -11.77 -26.77
N LEU A 13 -48.04 -12.60 -27.03
CA LEU A 13 -47.90 -13.25 -28.35
C LEU A 13 -47.70 -14.75 -28.17
N THR A 14 -48.60 -15.44 -28.83
CA THR A 14 -48.87 -16.89 -28.80
C THR A 14 -47.83 -17.71 -29.54
N ALA A 15 -47.61 -18.91 -29.02
CA ALA A 15 -46.81 -19.98 -29.60
C ALA A 15 -47.40 -20.57 -30.86
N THR A 16 -46.59 -20.95 -31.83
CA THR A 16 -46.94 -21.96 -32.82
C THR A 16 -45.83 -23.01 -32.91
N PHE A 17 -46.20 -24.24 -32.58
CA PHE A 17 -45.43 -25.48 -32.79
C PHE A 17 -45.38 -25.82 -34.29
N GLY A 18 -44.18 -26.06 -34.79
CA GLY A 18 -43.96 -26.71 -36.07
C GLY A 18 -43.02 -27.89 -35.90
N ILE A 19 -43.60 -29.09 -35.99
CA ILE A 19 -42.86 -30.36 -36.02
C ILE A 19 -42.55 -30.65 -37.49
N ILE A 20 -41.28 -30.80 -37.82
CA ILE A 20 -40.88 -31.48 -39.06
C ILE A 20 -39.82 -32.52 -38.69
N SER A 21 -40.13 -33.78 -39.04
CA SER A 21 -39.37 -34.99 -38.86
C SER A 21 -38.58 -35.33 -40.12
N CYS A 22 -37.48 -36.12 -39.91
CA CYS A 22 -36.72 -36.96 -40.87
C CYS A 22 -35.67 -36.19 -41.73
N ASN A 23 -34.47 -36.63 -41.91
CA ASN A 23 -33.90 -37.98 -42.04
C ASN A 23 -32.36 -37.91 -42.08
N ASN A 24 -31.76 -38.89 -41.58
CA ASN A 24 -30.42 -39.43 -41.59
C ASN A 24 -29.49 -39.07 -42.77
N SER A 25 -28.26 -38.57 -42.46
CA SER A 25 -27.03 -38.94 -43.20
C SER A 25 -25.81 -38.63 -42.35
N SER A 26 -25.11 -39.66 -42.00
CA SER A 26 -23.84 -39.69 -41.30
C SER A 26 -22.73 -38.95 -42.08
N THR A 27 -22.18 -37.91 -41.45
CA THR A 27 -20.80 -37.48 -41.80
C THR A 27 -20.11 -37.15 -40.47
N GLN A 28 -19.12 -37.99 -40.14
CA GLN A 28 -18.22 -37.75 -39.03
C GLN A 28 -17.35 -36.51 -39.33
N ASN A 29 -17.65 -35.41 -38.72
CA ASN A 29 -16.70 -34.30 -38.59
C ASN A 29 -16.17 -34.32 -37.15
N ASN A 30 -14.93 -34.71 -37.00
CA ASN A 30 -14.10 -34.51 -35.84
C ASN A 30 -13.99 -32.96 -35.58
N SER A 31 -14.92 -32.41 -34.83
CA SER A 31 -14.73 -31.10 -34.22
C SER A 31 -13.99 -31.34 -32.91
N ALA A 32 -12.71 -31.08 -32.91
CA ALA A 32 -11.97 -30.92 -31.69
C ALA A 32 -12.63 -29.76 -30.90
N SER A 33 -13.39 -30.13 -29.87
CA SER A 33 -13.83 -29.19 -28.84
C SER A 33 -12.59 -28.73 -28.09
N THR A 34 -12.08 -27.57 -28.44
CA THR A 34 -11.18 -26.84 -27.56
C THR A 34 -12.00 -26.41 -26.37
N ASP A 35 -12.07 -27.23 -25.36
CA ASP A 35 -12.47 -26.85 -24.01
C ASP A 35 -11.46 -25.80 -23.53
N SER A 36 -11.79 -24.53 -23.80
CA SER A 36 -11.20 -23.41 -23.08
C SER A 36 -11.74 -23.49 -21.65
N ALA A 37 -11.15 -24.36 -20.84
CA ALA A 37 -11.36 -24.36 -19.42
C ALA A 37 -10.97 -22.96 -18.92
N SER A 38 -11.97 -22.12 -18.64
CA SER A 38 -11.81 -20.90 -17.88
C SER A 38 -11.27 -21.31 -16.51
N SER A 39 -9.95 -21.31 -16.37
CA SER A 39 -9.30 -21.58 -15.10
C SER A 39 -9.68 -20.43 -14.17
N VAL A 40 -10.56 -20.71 -13.20
CA VAL A 40 -10.79 -19.82 -12.07
C VAL A 40 -9.42 -19.57 -11.42
N PRO A 41 -8.95 -18.33 -11.31
CA PRO A 41 -7.65 -18.06 -10.69
C PRO A 41 -7.59 -18.68 -9.30
N THR A 42 -6.57 -19.48 -9.04
CA THR A 42 -6.34 -20.03 -7.69
C THR A 42 -6.13 -18.88 -6.72
N PRO A 43 -6.85 -18.82 -5.58
CA PRO A 43 -6.65 -17.77 -4.58
C PRO A 43 -5.20 -17.78 -4.09
N PRO A 44 -4.60 -16.61 -3.79
CA PRO A 44 -3.25 -16.53 -3.28
C PRO A 44 -3.11 -17.27 -1.94
N LYS A 45 -1.98 -17.97 -1.75
CA LYS A 45 -1.63 -18.62 -0.49
C LYS A 45 -0.50 -17.85 0.18
N VAL A 46 -0.86 -16.95 1.07
CA VAL A 46 0.11 -16.06 1.73
C VAL A 46 1.00 -16.84 2.70
N LYS A 47 2.28 -16.88 2.39
CA LYS A 47 3.34 -17.34 3.29
C LYS A 47 3.93 -16.15 4.04
N THR A 48 4.25 -16.35 5.33
CA THR A 48 4.87 -15.32 6.16
C THR A 48 6.12 -15.85 6.85
N GLU A 49 7.13 -15.01 6.99
CA GLU A 49 8.40 -15.34 7.62
C GLU A 49 8.88 -14.18 8.51
N ASN A 50 9.42 -14.50 9.68
CA ASN A 50 10.22 -13.53 10.43
C ASN A 50 11.67 -13.71 10.00
N ILE A 51 12.31 -12.63 9.52
CA ILE A 51 13.67 -12.66 9.02
C ILE A 51 14.55 -11.72 9.84
N SER A 52 15.77 -12.19 10.12
CA SER A 52 16.76 -11.43 10.87
C SER A 52 17.98 -11.14 10.00
N TYR A 53 18.40 -9.89 9.97
CA TYR A 53 19.60 -9.43 9.26
C TYR A 53 20.18 -8.21 9.98
N LYS A 54 21.33 -7.76 9.55
CA LYS A 54 22.00 -6.64 10.20
C LYS A 54 22.01 -5.39 9.33
N SER A 55 21.87 -4.25 9.99
CA SER A 55 22.23 -2.94 9.47
C SER A 55 23.31 -2.40 10.41
N ASP A 56 24.56 -2.45 9.97
CA ASP A 56 25.73 -2.24 10.81
C ASP A 56 25.69 -3.17 12.05
N THR A 57 25.73 -2.62 13.25
CA THR A 57 25.73 -3.36 14.52
C THR A 57 24.33 -3.75 15.01
N VAL A 58 23.27 -3.18 14.41
CA VAL A 58 21.88 -3.39 14.84
C VAL A 58 21.25 -4.55 14.09
N THR A 59 20.60 -5.46 14.83
CA THR A 59 19.81 -6.56 14.24
C THR A 59 18.40 -6.07 13.91
N LEU A 60 17.96 -6.29 12.66
CA LEU A 60 16.60 -6.00 12.21
C LEU A 60 15.81 -7.31 12.12
N ASN A 61 14.72 -7.41 12.88
CA ASN A 61 13.83 -8.57 12.90
C ASN A 61 12.53 -8.20 12.16
N SER A 62 12.55 -8.33 10.87
CA SER A 62 11.47 -7.88 9.98
C SER A 62 10.48 -8.99 9.64
N PHE A 63 9.26 -8.60 9.23
CA PHE A 63 8.19 -9.52 8.88
C PHE A 63 7.97 -9.50 7.38
N LEU A 64 8.20 -10.65 6.72
CA LEU A 64 8.06 -10.86 5.28
C LEU A 64 6.74 -11.59 4.98
N ALA A 65 6.07 -11.22 3.90
CA ALA A 65 4.87 -11.88 3.38
C ALA A 65 4.88 -11.92 1.85
N TYR A 66 4.51 -13.05 1.26
CA TYR A 66 4.37 -13.24 -0.19
C TYR A 66 3.43 -14.39 -0.51
N ASP A 67 2.88 -14.44 -1.74
CA ASP A 67 2.10 -15.59 -2.21
C ASP A 67 3.06 -16.73 -2.62
N GLU A 68 3.00 -17.88 -1.94
CA GLU A 68 3.89 -19.01 -2.24
C GLU A 68 3.50 -19.78 -3.51
N LEU A 69 2.29 -19.58 -4.02
CA LEU A 69 1.81 -20.25 -5.24
C LEU A 69 2.24 -19.51 -6.52
N PHE A 70 2.66 -18.27 -6.41
CA PHE A 70 3.11 -17.51 -7.58
C PHE A 70 4.54 -17.92 -7.95
N ASP A 71 4.71 -18.42 -9.16
CA ASP A 71 6.01 -18.79 -9.69
C ASP A 71 6.63 -17.61 -10.46
N GLY A 72 7.72 -17.06 -9.93
CA GLY A 72 8.40 -15.91 -10.53
C GLY A 72 8.77 -14.80 -9.56
N LYS A 73 9.45 -13.78 -10.09
CA LYS A 73 9.84 -12.59 -9.34
C LYS A 73 8.66 -11.61 -9.18
N ARG A 74 8.57 -10.99 -8.02
CA ARG A 74 7.53 -10.02 -7.66
C ARG A 74 8.15 -8.66 -7.34
N PRO A 75 7.49 -7.57 -7.70
CA PRO A 75 7.88 -6.27 -7.17
C PRO A 75 7.86 -6.29 -5.65
N VAL A 76 8.81 -5.57 -5.06
CA VAL A 76 8.99 -5.50 -3.61
C VAL A 76 8.31 -4.27 -3.06
N VAL A 77 7.58 -4.43 -1.95
CA VAL A 77 7.03 -3.32 -1.18
C VAL A 77 7.58 -3.32 0.24
N LEU A 78 8.37 -2.32 0.56
CA LEU A 78 8.90 -2.05 1.89
C LEU A 78 7.82 -1.32 2.70
N ILE A 79 7.58 -1.74 3.94
CA ILE A 79 6.56 -1.13 4.81
C ILE A 79 7.25 -0.55 6.06
N LEU A 80 7.17 0.76 6.21
CA LEU A 80 7.66 1.49 7.37
C LEU A 80 6.51 1.66 8.35
N PRO A 81 6.64 1.13 9.59
CA PRO A 81 5.55 1.15 10.56
C PRO A 81 5.27 2.55 11.09
N GLU A 82 4.14 2.69 11.78
CA GLU A 82 3.89 3.82 12.67
C GLU A 82 4.97 3.88 13.77
N TRP A 83 5.00 4.94 14.55
CA TRP A 83 5.97 5.12 15.62
C TRP A 83 5.93 4.07 16.75
N TRP A 84 4.93 3.16 16.72
CA TRP A 84 4.84 2.03 17.65
C TRP A 84 5.82 0.90 17.34
N GLY A 85 6.46 0.88 16.15
CA GLY A 85 7.21 -0.26 15.62
C GLY A 85 6.31 -1.26 14.90
N ILE A 86 6.83 -2.46 14.62
CA ILE A 86 6.04 -3.51 13.94
C ILE A 86 4.90 -3.97 14.84
N SER A 87 3.66 -3.80 14.36
CA SER A 87 2.41 -4.20 15.01
C SER A 87 1.64 -5.20 14.15
N ASP A 88 0.57 -5.78 14.70
CA ASP A 88 -0.30 -6.66 13.93
C ASP A 88 -0.99 -5.92 12.77
N TYR A 89 -1.26 -4.63 12.92
CA TYR A 89 -1.69 -3.76 11.82
C TYR A 89 -0.67 -3.77 10.67
N THR A 90 0.61 -3.51 10.96
CA THR A 90 1.67 -3.47 9.92
C THR A 90 1.86 -4.84 9.26
N LYS A 91 1.82 -5.92 10.04
CA LYS A 91 1.87 -7.30 9.52
C LYS A 91 0.65 -7.63 8.66
N GLY A 92 -0.53 -7.14 9.05
CA GLY A 92 -1.76 -7.26 8.27
C GLY A 92 -1.63 -6.60 6.89
N ARG A 93 -1.07 -5.39 6.83
CA ARG A 93 -0.78 -4.69 5.56
C ARG A 93 0.21 -5.46 4.68
N ALA A 94 1.22 -6.10 5.27
CA ALA A 94 2.14 -6.95 4.51
C ALA A 94 1.42 -8.15 3.87
N LYS A 95 0.51 -8.81 4.60
CA LYS A 95 -0.31 -9.91 4.06
C LYS A 95 -1.23 -9.44 2.94
N GLN A 96 -1.92 -8.30 3.11
CA GLN A 96 -2.78 -7.72 2.06
C GLN A 96 -1.99 -7.40 0.78
N LEU A 97 -0.75 -6.91 0.88
CA LEU A 97 0.10 -6.69 -0.29
C LEU A 97 0.56 -8.00 -0.93
N ALA A 98 0.81 -9.03 -0.13
CA ALA A 98 1.13 -10.37 -0.65
C ALA A 98 -0.04 -10.98 -1.43
N GLU A 99 -1.29 -10.78 -0.97
CA GLU A 99 -2.51 -11.16 -1.68
C GLU A 99 -2.67 -10.45 -3.04
N LEU A 100 -2.10 -9.25 -3.17
CA LEU A 100 -2.04 -8.48 -4.42
C LEU A 100 -0.86 -8.86 -5.32
N GLY A 101 -0.06 -9.86 -4.95
CA GLY A 101 1.05 -10.37 -5.74
C GLY A 101 2.39 -9.70 -5.51
N TYR A 102 2.54 -8.87 -4.47
CA TYR A 102 3.82 -8.29 -4.07
C TYR A 102 4.59 -9.19 -3.10
N LEU A 103 5.91 -9.02 -3.04
CA LEU A 103 6.69 -9.45 -1.90
C LEU A 103 6.78 -8.26 -0.94
N ALA A 104 6.14 -8.37 0.21
CA ALA A 104 6.00 -7.27 1.16
C ALA A 104 6.81 -7.53 2.43
N ILE A 105 7.53 -6.53 2.92
CA ILE A 105 8.31 -6.64 4.15
C ILE A 105 8.06 -5.45 5.08
N ALA A 106 7.54 -5.72 6.27
CA ALA A 106 7.48 -4.75 7.37
C ALA A 106 8.85 -4.69 8.06
N ILE A 107 9.48 -3.51 7.98
CA ILE A 107 10.86 -3.31 8.44
C ILE A 107 10.88 -3.03 9.94
N ASP A 108 11.73 -3.76 10.68
CA ASP A 108 12.09 -3.43 12.06
C ASP A 108 13.00 -2.19 12.09
N ILE A 109 12.38 -1.02 11.88
CA ILE A 109 13.13 0.23 11.71
C ILE A 109 13.94 0.61 12.94
N TYR A 110 13.47 0.27 14.15
CA TYR A 110 14.15 0.54 15.40
C TYR A 110 15.28 -0.47 15.69
N GLY A 111 15.12 -1.68 15.17
CA GLY A 111 16.02 -2.80 15.42
C GLY A 111 15.74 -3.52 16.74
N ASN A 112 16.29 -4.73 16.85
CA ASN A 112 16.17 -5.61 18.02
C ASN A 112 14.72 -5.87 18.46
N SER A 113 13.76 -5.84 17.51
CA SER A 113 12.31 -6.00 17.75
C SER A 113 11.74 -4.97 18.73
N GLN A 114 12.29 -3.77 18.77
CA GLN A 114 11.80 -2.74 19.68
C GLN A 114 10.40 -2.25 19.25
N VAL A 115 9.50 -2.19 20.22
CA VAL A 115 8.14 -1.65 20.09
C VAL A 115 7.87 -0.67 21.22
N ALA A 116 7.05 0.34 20.95
CA ALA A 116 6.69 1.36 21.90
C ALA A 116 5.31 1.05 22.52
N PRO A 117 5.22 0.79 23.83
CA PRO A 117 3.93 0.56 24.52
C PRO A 117 3.15 1.84 24.83
N ASP A 118 3.81 3.00 24.70
CA ASP A 118 3.27 4.32 25.04
C ASP A 118 3.92 5.44 24.20
N PRO A 119 3.30 6.64 24.15
CA PRO A 119 3.81 7.77 23.34
C PRO A 119 5.21 8.26 23.75
N ALA A 120 5.55 8.22 25.03
CA ALA A 120 6.88 8.69 25.48
C ALA A 120 7.99 7.79 24.96
N THR A 121 7.78 6.47 25.00
CA THR A 121 8.67 5.47 24.40
C THR A 121 8.71 5.63 22.88
N ALA A 122 7.56 5.85 22.23
CA ALA A 122 7.48 6.06 20.79
C ALA A 122 8.28 7.30 20.35
N MET A 123 8.15 8.43 21.04
CA MET A 123 8.95 9.62 20.80
C MET A 123 10.44 9.38 20.97
N LYS A 124 10.84 8.65 22.02
CA LYS A 124 12.24 8.30 22.28
C LYS A 124 12.85 7.45 21.15
N LEU A 125 12.10 6.46 20.64
CA LEU A 125 12.55 5.57 19.57
C LEU A 125 12.57 6.26 18.20
N SER A 126 11.57 7.06 17.88
CA SER A 126 11.43 7.73 16.58
C SER A 126 12.30 9.00 16.45
N GLY A 127 12.55 9.70 17.55
CA GLY A 127 13.28 10.98 17.58
C GLY A 127 14.61 10.98 16.82
N PRO A 128 15.50 9.99 17.02
CA PRO A 128 16.77 9.90 16.31
C PRO A 128 16.62 9.87 14.77
N PHE A 129 15.57 9.25 14.25
CA PHE A 129 15.31 9.17 12.80
C PHE A 129 14.82 10.49 12.20
N TYR A 130 14.14 11.32 12.97
CA TYR A 130 13.82 12.68 12.55
C TYR A 130 15.05 13.59 12.55
N GLN A 131 15.95 13.42 13.52
CA GLN A 131 17.20 14.20 13.63
C GLN A 131 18.23 13.78 12.58
N ASN A 132 18.32 12.48 12.28
CA ASN A 132 19.22 11.92 11.28
C ASN A 132 18.48 10.94 10.35
N PRO A 133 17.83 11.43 9.30
CA PRO A 133 17.12 10.59 8.33
C PRO A 133 17.99 9.55 7.61
N GLN A 134 19.31 9.74 7.58
CA GLN A 134 20.26 8.76 7.03
C GLN A 134 20.15 7.41 7.74
N MET A 135 19.88 7.40 9.05
CA MET A 135 19.67 6.14 9.79
C MET A 135 18.57 5.28 9.20
N ALA A 136 17.45 5.90 8.77
CA ALA A 136 16.34 5.17 8.13
C ALA A 136 16.77 4.64 6.77
N LYS A 137 17.49 5.45 5.97
CA LYS A 137 18.04 5.02 4.69
C LYS A 137 18.95 3.80 4.86
N ASP A 138 19.84 3.81 5.83
CA ASP A 138 20.75 2.69 6.10
C ASP A 138 19.99 1.40 6.46
N ARG A 139 18.85 1.50 7.18
CA ARG A 139 17.96 0.36 7.47
C ARG A 139 17.29 -0.17 6.20
N ILE A 140 16.83 0.72 5.34
CA ILE A 140 16.21 0.38 4.06
C ILE A 140 17.23 -0.28 3.14
N ASP A 141 18.42 0.28 3.00
CA ASP A 141 19.50 -0.28 2.18
C ASP A 141 19.90 -1.69 2.64
N ALA A 142 20.01 -1.90 3.96
CA ALA A 142 20.28 -3.23 4.53
C ALA A 142 19.14 -4.22 4.24
N THR A 143 17.88 -3.76 4.29
CA THR A 143 16.72 -4.57 3.95
C THR A 143 16.75 -4.97 2.47
N ILE A 144 17.01 -4.04 1.57
CA ILE A 144 17.13 -4.30 0.13
C ILE A 144 18.27 -5.29 -0.15
N ALA A 145 19.41 -5.13 0.53
CA ALA A 145 20.54 -6.07 0.42
C ALA A 145 20.14 -7.49 0.85
N GLN A 146 19.40 -7.63 1.97
CA GLN A 146 18.91 -8.91 2.45
C GLN A 146 17.94 -9.56 1.45
N LEU A 147 17.05 -8.78 0.82
CA LEU A 147 16.06 -9.28 -0.12
C LEU A 147 16.67 -9.85 -1.43
N LYS A 148 17.92 -9.51 -1.76
CA LYS A 148 18.65 -10.15 -2.88
C LYS A 148 18.86 -11.66 -2.68
N ASN A 149 18.76 -12.15 -1.45
CA ASN A 149 18.84 -13.57 -1.13
C ASN A 149 17.51 -14.33 -1.35
N TYR A 150 16.44 -13.60 -1.71
CA TYR A 150 15.13 -14.18 -2.01
C TYR A 150 14.93 -14.25 -3.53
N PRO A 151 14.91 -15.46 -4.12
CA PRO A 151 14.75 -15.64 -5.57
C PRO A 151 13.47 -14.99 -6.11
N GLN A 152 12.42 -14.90 -5.27
CA GLN A 152 11.12 -14.34 -5.62
C GLN A 152 11.13 -12.79 -5.62
N ALA A 153 12.15 -12.15 -5.04
CA ALA A 153 12.21 -10.69 -4.95
C ALA A 153 12.70 -10.07 -6.27
N ASP A 154 11.91 -9.21 -6.87
CA ASP A 154 12.37 -8.34 -7.94
C ASP A 154 12.96 -7.05 -7.36
N THR A 155 14.23 -7.09 -7.01
CA THR A 155 14.94 -5.96 -6.41
C THR A 155 15.25 -4.82 -7.41
N ALA A 156 14.88 -4.94 -8.68
CA ALA A 156 14.88 -3.85 -9.63
C ALA A 156 13.59 -3.02 -9.58
N ASN A 157 12.53 -3.60 -9.01
CA ASN A 157 11.20 -2.98 -8.88
C ASN A 157 10.79 -2.90 -7.41
N ILE A 158 11.28 -1.88 -6.71
CA ILE A 158 11.02 -1.67 -5.27
C ILE A 158 10.24 -0.36 -5.08
N ALA A 159 9.19 -0.42 -4.26
CA ALA A 159 8.52 0.75 -3.69
C ALA A 159 8.55 0.67 -2.15
N ALA A 160 8.33 1.81 -1.51
CA ALA A 160 8.15 1.85 -0.06
C ALA A 160 6.84 2.54 0.30
N ILE A 161 6.15 2.00 1.30
CA ILE A 161 5.00 2.65 1.92
C ILE A 161 5.30 2.90 3.39
N GLY A 162 4.70 3.93 3.95
CA GLY A 162 4.88 4.21 5.37
C GLY A 162 3.65 4.86 5.98
N TYR A 163 3.43 4.57 7.26
CA TYR A 163 2.29 5.03 8.04
C TYR A 163 2.75 5.95 9.16
N CYS A 164 2.15 7.15 9.30
CA CYS A 164 2.51 8.12 10.35
C CYS A 164 4.01 8.46 10.30
N PHE A 165 4.77 8.11 11.34
CA PHE A 165 6.24 8.19 11.37
C PHE A 165 6.87 7.54 10.13
N GLY A 166 6.45 6.32 9.79
CA GLY A 166 6.92 5.63 8.59
C GLY A 166 6.63 6.39 7.30
N GLY A 167 5.51 7.14 7.23
CA GLY A 167 5.18 8.02 6.11
C GLY A 167 6.18 9.17 5.94
N ALA A 168 6.60 9.79 7.06
CA ALA A 168 7.68 10.78 7.04
C ALA A 168 9.02 10.16 6.65
N VAL A 169 9.30 8.94 7.13
CA VAL A 169 10.53 8.21 6.80
C VAL A 169 10.64 7.95 5.31
N VAL A 170 9.62 7.39 4.64
CA VAL A 170 9.70 7.09 3.21
C VAL A 170 9.86 8.35 2.35
N LEU A 171 9.27 9.49 2.77
CA LEU A 171 9.47 10.76 2.08
C LEU A 171 10.92 11.27 2.24
N ASN A 172 11.50 11.12 3.42
CA ASN A 172 12.88 11.53 3.68
C ASN A 172 13.88 10.66 2.93
N THR A 173 13.69 9.33 2.91
CA THR A 173 14.61 8.43 2.19
C THR A 173 14.53 8.64 0.68
N ALA A 174 13.34 8.91 0.12
CA ALA A 174 13.21 9.32 -1.28
C ALA A 174 14.00 10.62 -1.58
N ARG A 175 13.93 11.62 -0.68
CA ARG A 175 14.70 12.89 -0.80
C ARG A 175 16.22 12.67 -0.69
N LEU A 176 16.64 11.65 0.04
CA LEU A 176 18.06 11.25 0.15
C LEU A 176 18.56 10.44 -1.06
N GLY A 177 17.69 10.13 -2.01
CA GLY A 177 18.08 9.49 -3.26
C GLY A 177 18.06 7.97 -3.23
N ASP A 178 17.21 7.35 -2.41
CA ASP A 178 16.99 5.92 -2.45
C ASP A 178 16.51 5.47 -3.83
N GLN A 179 17.00 4.30 -4.27
CA GLN A 179 16.65 3.73 -5.57
C GLN A 179 15.30 3.01 -5.52
N LEU A 180 14.25 3.78 -5.22
CA LEU A 180 12.87 3.32 -5.18
C LEU A 180 12.12 3.80 -6.43
N LYS A 181 11.26 2.95 -7.00
CA LYS A 181 10.36 3.35 -8.09
C LYS A 181 9.33 4.38 -7.63
N GLY A 182 8.88 4.25 -6.40
CA GLY A 182 7.97 5.18 -5.78
C GLY A 182 7.82 5.00 -4.27
N VAL A 183 7.27 6.00 -3.63
CA VAL A 183 6.95 5.99 -2.20
C VAL A 183 5.51 6.43 -1.95
N VAL A 184 4.86 5.81 -0.96
CA VAL A 184 3.52 6.21 -0.51
C VAL A 184 3.57 6.58 0.96
N SER A 185 3.21 7.82 1.28
CA SER A 185 3.09 8.30 2.65
C SER A 185 1.62 8.35 3.06
N PHE A 186 1.22 7.53 4.02
CA PHE A 186 -0.10 7.58 4.65
C PHE A 186 -0.02 8.39 5.93
N HIS A 187 -0.77 9.49 6.01
CA HIS A 187 -0.84 10.40 7.16
C HIS A 187 0.52 10.70 7.81
N GLY A 188 1.58 10.77 7.01
CA GLY A 188 2.93 11.07 7.49
C GLY A 188 3.21 12.57 7.56
N GLY A 189 4.12 12.98 8.44
CA GLY A 189 4.70 14.32 8.40
C GLY A 189 5.38 14.58 7.06
N LEU A 190 5.20 15.77 6.52
CA LEU A 190 5.58 16.11 5.14
C LEU A 190 6.91 16.87 5.05
N LEU A 191 7.33 17.48 6.16
CA LEU A 191 8.60 18.18 6.24
C LEU A 191 9.76 17.27 6.63
N GLY A 192 10.99 17.70 6.34
CA GLY A 192 12.20 16.95 6.66
C GLY A 192 13.36 17.36 5.77
N THR A 193 14.12 16.40 5.28
CA THR A 193 15.25 16.62 4.38
C THR A 193 14.84 17.49 3.18
N PRO A 194 15.60 18.55 2.85
CA PRO A 194 15.34 19.35 1.67
C PRO A 194 15.37 18.50 0.40
N ALA A 195 14.33 18.62 -0.42
CA ALA A 195 14.25 17.89 -1.68
C ALA A 195 15.21 18.49 -2.72
N ARG A 196 15.92 17.64 -3.42
CA ARG A 196 16.84 18.01 -4.51
C ARG A 196 16.51 17.25 -5.78
N LYS A 197 16.47 17.95 -6.92
CA LYS A 197 16.14 17.38 -8.23
C LYS A 197 17.09 16.27 -8.67
N ASP A 198 18.36 16.38 -8.30
CA ASP A 198 19.40 15.40 -8.65
C ASP A 198 19.28 14.10 -7.83
N LEU A 199 18.70 14.14 -6.63
CA LEU A 199 18.54 12.99 -5.74
C LEU A 199 17.14 12.36 -5.81
N LEU A 200 16.06 13.17 -5.73
CA LEU A 200 14.70 12.66 -5.72
C LEU A 200 14.27 12.14 -7.10
N LYS A 201 14.31 10.83 -7.27
CA LYS A 201 13.91 10.12 -8.51
C LYS A 201 12.64 9.33 -8.36
N ALA A 202 12.32 8.93 -7.13
CA ALA A 202 11.11 8.18 -6.81
C ALA A 202 9.86 9.01 -7.10
N LYS A 203 8.82 8.39 -7.66
CA LYS A 203 7.48 8.98 -7.72
C LYS A 203 6.87 9.00 -6.32
N ILE A 204 6.05 9.99 -6.01
CA ILE A 204 5.48 10.17 -4.68
C ILE A 204 3.95 10.14 -4.73
N LEU A 205 3.34 9.35 -3.85
CA LEU A 205 1.93 9.48 -3.48
C LEU A 205 1.84 9.88 -2.01
N VAL A 206 1.12 10.96 -1.73
CA VAL A 206 0.75 11.37 -0.37
C VAL A 206 -0.74 11.14 -0.16
N CYS A 207 -1.07 10.36 0.88
CA CYS A 207 -2.42 10.10 1.36
C CYS A 207 -2.63 10.82 2.69
N HIS A 208 -3.29 11.97 2.66
CA HIS A 208 -3.42 12.92 3.78
C HIS A 208 -4.86 13.02 4.27
N GLY A 209 -5.08 13.00 5.59
CA GLY A 209 -6.37 13.35 6.17
C GLY A 209 -6.56 14.87 6.17
N ASP A 210 -7.63 15.39 5.57
CA ASP A 210 -7.81 16.85 5.47
C ASP A 210 -8.13 17.54 6.81
N ALA A 211 -8.54 16.75 7.81
CA ALA A 211 -8.75 17.19 9.20
C ALA A 211 -7.56 16.83 10.13
N ASP A 212 -6.42 16.43 9.59
CA ASP A 212 -5.23 16.03 10.37
C ASP A 212 -4.54 17.26 10.99
N THR A 213 -4.71 17.42 12.31
CA THR A 213 -4.11 18.54 13.07
C THR A 213 -2.62 18.31 13.39
N LEU A 214 -2.11 17.09 13.24
CA LEU A 214 -0.68 16.77 13.43
C LEU A 214 0.15 17.12 12.19
N VAL A 215 -0.50 17.27 11.03
CA VAL A 215 0.10 17.74 9.78
C VAL A 215 -0.69 18.94 9.27
N PRO A 216 -0.41 20.15 9.78
CA PRO A 216 -1.26 21.33 9.55
C PRO A 216 -1.17 21.83 8.10
N PRO A 217 -2.17 22.62 7.63
CA PRO A 217 -2.22 23.13 6.25
C PRO A 217 -0.97 23.89 5.80
N ALA A 218 -0.27 24.54 6.73
CA ALA A 218 1.00 25.24 6.44
C ALA A 218 2.08 24.25 5.99
N GLU A 219 2.16 23.06 6.61
CA GLU A 219 3.08 21.99 6.24
C GLU A 219 2.74 21.42 4.86
N VAL A 220 1.45 21.20 4.58
CA VAL A 220 0.96 20.76 3.26
C VAL A 220 1.36 21.78 2.17
N THR A 221 1.17 23.07 2.44
CA THR A 221 1.53 24.14 1.51
C THR A 221 3.04 24.17 1.24
N GLN A 222 3.84 24.05 2.29
CA GLN A 222 5.30 24.02 2.18
C GLN A 222 5.80 22.80 1.42
N PHE A 223 5.22 21.62 1.67
CA PHE A 223 5.54 20.39 0.93
C PHE A 223 5.28 20.56 -0.57
N LYS A 224 4.08 21.01 -0.95
CA LYS A 224 3.73 21.22 -2.36
C LYS A 224 4.68 22.21 -3.02
N LYS A 225 4.94 23.37 -2.39
CA LYS A 225 5.89 24.36 -2.87
C LYS A 225 7.30 23.77 -3.09
N GLN A 226 7.76 22.92 -2.17
CA GLN A 226 9.05 22.24 -2.29
C GLN A 226 9.08 21.27 -3.49
N MET A 227 8.05 20.43 -3.63
CA MET A 227 7.96 19.45 -4.72
C MET A 227 7.86 20.14 -6.09
N ASP A 228 7.02 21.18 -6.20
CA ASP A 228 6.84 21.97 -7.41
C ASP A 228 8.15 22.65 -7.83
N SER A 229 8.90 23.21 -6.87
CA SER A 229 10.14 23.95 -7.15
C SER A 229 11.24 23.13 -7.81
N ILE A 230 11.24 21.82 -7.59
CA ILE A 230 12.21 20.89 -8.20
C ILE A 230 11.62 20.09 -9.36
N GLY A 231 10.34 20.25 -9.67
CA GLY A 231 9.61 19.47 -10.67
C GLY A 231 9.51 18.00 -10.31
N ALA A 232 9.23 17.68 -9.04
CA ALA A 232 9.04 16.30 -8.57
C ALA A 232 7.77 15.69 -9.17
N ASP A 233 7.82 14.38 -9.47
CA ASP A 233 6.63 13.60 -9.87
C ASP A 233 5.89 13.16 -8.61
N TYR A 234 4.85 13.90 -8.23
CA TYR A 234 4.07 13.61 -7.05
C TYR A 234 2.57 13.75 -7.25
N THR A 235 1.82 12.96 -6.50
CA THR A 235 0.36 13.04 -6.38
C THR A 235 0.01 13.26 -4.90
N PHE A 236 -0.82 14.25 -4.62
CA PHE A 236 -1.32 14.55 -3.27
C PHE A 236 -2.82 14.30 -3.22
N ARG A 237 -3.25 13.38 -2.33
CA ARG A 237 -4.64 13.05 -2.08
C ARG A 237 -5.01 13.46 -0.65
N ALA A 238 -6.07 14.27 -0.52
CA ALA A 238 -6.66 14.63 0.76
C ALA A 238 -8.01 13.91 0.90
N TYR A 239 -8.23 13.27 2.06
CA TYR A 239 -9.45 12.49 2.33
C TYR A 239 -10.34 13.26 3.30
N PRO A 240 -11.57 13.64 2.87
CA PRO A 240 -12.48 14.49 3.65
C PRO A 240 -12.78 13.93 5.03
N GLY A 241 -12.65 14.76 6.07
CA GLY A 241 -12.96 14.43 7.46
C GLY A 241 -12.03 13.41 8.11
N ALA A 242 -11.03 12.89 7.39
CA ALA A 242 -10.04 12.00 7.99
C ALA A 242 -9.03 12.79 8.82
N VAL A 243 -8.71 12.28 10.00
CA VAL A 243 -7.66 12.80 10.88
C VAL A 243 -6.42 11.92 10.80
N HIS A 244 -5.41 12.16 11.64
CA HIS A 244 -4.17 11.35 11.66
C HIS A 244 -4.46 9.87 11.98
N ALA A 245 -3.63 8.96 11.46
CA ALA A 245 -3.74 7.50 11.59
C ALA A 245 -5.06 6.89 11.07
N PHE A 246 -5.72 7.54 10.11
CA PHE A 246 -7.02 7.12 9.58
C PHE A 246 -7.03 5.72 8.96
N THR A 247 -5.88 5.13 8.65
CA THR A 247 -5.77 3.80 8.05
C THR A 247 -5.71 2.66 9.08
N ASN A 248 -5.48 2.97 10.39
CA ASN A 248 -5.29 1.95 11.41
C ASN A 248 -6.57 1.73 12.23
N PRO A 249 -7.22 0.55 12.16
CA PRO A 249 -8.42 0.25 12.94
C PRO A 249 -8.27 0.45 14.44
N GLU A 250 -7.04 0.29 14.99
CA GLU A 250 -6.76 0.49 16.42
C GLU A 250 -6.59 1.96 16.82
N ALA A 251 -6.52 2.89 15.84
CA ALA A 251 -6.20 4.29 16.10
C ALA A 251 -7.22 4.95 17.05
N THR A 252 -8.51 4.64 16.91
CA THR A 252 -9.57 5.23 17.75
C THR A 252 -9.37 4.89 19.22
N GLU A 253 -9.10 3.65 19.56
CA GLU A 253 -8.89 3.22 20.95
C GLU A 253 -7.55 3.70 21.50
N LYS A 254 -6.49 3.71 20.69
CA LYS A 254 -5.20 4.30 21.07
C LYS A 254 -5.32 5.83 21.30
N GLY A 255 -6.09 6.50 20.47
CA GLY A 255 -6.40 7.93 20.61
C GLY A 255 -7.06 8.24 21.94
N LYS A 256 -8.11 7.50 22.31
CA LYS A 256 -8.77 7.61 23.61
C LYS A 256 -7.82 7.30 24.77
N LYS A 257 -7.09 6.19 24.68
CA LYS A 257 -6.19 5.73 25.75
C LYS A 257 -5.10 6.72 26.08
N PHE A 258 -4.51 7.36 25.06
CA PHE A 258 -3.35 8.23 25.20
C PHE A 258 -3.65 9.72 24.97
N ASN A 259 -4.92 10.09 24.82
CA ASN A 259 -5.37 11.46 24.49
C ASN A 259 -4.64 12.02 23.27
N LEU A 260 -4.62 11.24 22.18
CA LEU A 260 -4.00 11.63 20.89
C LEU A 260 -5.11 11.94 19.87
N PRO A 261 -4.92 12.93 18.97
CA PRO A 261 -5.89 13.27 17.93
C PRO A 261 -5.78 12.29 16.74
N ILE A 262 -5.97 11.01 17.00
CA ILE A 262 -5.91 9.92 16.02
C ILE A 262 -7.20 9.12 16.02
N VAL A 263 -7.78 8.88 14.84
CA VAL A 263 -9.04 8.15 14.69
C VAL A 263 -9.03 7.36 13.39
N TYR A 264 -9.51 6.11 13.41
CA TYR A 264 -9.74 5.32 12.22
C TYR A 264 -10.89 5.86 11.37
N ASN A 265 -10.70 5.88 10.05
CA ASN A 265 -11.75 6.23 9.10
C ASN A 265 -11.78 5.20 7.98
N ALA A 266 -12.76 4.30 8.01
CA ALA A 266 -12.85 3.17 7.07
C ALA A 266 -12.98 3.62 5.60
N ALA A 267 -13.70 4.72 5.33
CA ALA A 267 -13.85 5.24 3.98
C ALA A 267 -12.53 5.80 3.43
N ALA A 268 -11.80 6.57 4.25
CA ALA A 268 -10.49 7.11 3.88
C ALA A 268 -9.44 6.01 3.76
N ASP A 269 -9.45 5.00 4.64
CA ASP A 269 -8.58 3.82 4.54
C ASP A 269 -8.79 3.10 3.22
N SER A 270 -10.03 2.74 2.88
CA SER A 270 -10.36 2.06 1.63
C SER A 270 -9.98 2.89 0.39
N ALA A 271 -10.28 4.20 0.39
CA ALA A 271 -9.96 5.09 -0.72
C ALA A 271 -8.45 5.24 -0.91
N SER A 272 -7.69 5.41 0.18
CA SER A 272 -6.22 5.56 0.11
C SER A 272 -5.53 4.26 -0.32
N TRP A 273 -6.05 3.11 0.09
CA TRP A 273 -5.58 1.80 -0.38
C TRP A 273 -5.79 1.61 -1.88
N LYS A 274 -6.95 2.04 -2.40
CA LYS A 274 -7.23 2.04 -3.84
C LYS A 274 -6.28 2.98 -4.59
N ASP A 275 -6.08 4.21 -4.11
CA ASP A 275 -5.16 5.17 -4.74
C ASP A 275 -3.71 4.62 -4.77
N MET A 276 -3.27 3.92 -3.71
CA MET A 276 -1.97 3.24 -3.68
C MET A 276 -1.89 2.13 -4.74
N ASN A 277 -2.91 1.29 -4.87
CA ASN A 277 -2.92 0.22 -5.87
C ASN A 277 -2.88 0.78 -7.31
N GLU A 278 -3.61 1.85 -7.59
CA GLU A 278 -3.55 2.55 -8.87
C GLU A 278 -2.16 3.18 -9.12
N PHE A 279 -1.53 3.70 -8.07
CA PHE A 279 -0.16 4.22 -8.14
C PHE A 279 0.84 3.11 -8.45
N PHE A 280 0.76 1.97 -7.77
CA PHE A 280 1.62 0.81 -8.03
C PHE A 280 1.45 0.28 -9.45
N GLY A 281 0.23 0.21 -9.98
CA GLY A 281 -0.02 -0.16 -11.37
C GLY A 281 0.63 0.77 -12.41
N LYS A 282 1.05 1.98 -12.01
CA LYS A 282 1.77 2.94 -12.88
C LYS A 282 3.29 2.83 -12.75
N ILE A 283 3.81 2.48 -11.58
CA ILE A 283 5.27 2.48 -11.32
C ILE A 283 5.94 1.13 -11.52
N PHE A 284 5.20 0.03 -11.49
CA PHE A 284 5.68 -1.34 -11.69
C PHE A 284 5.36 -1.90 -13.09
N LYS A 285 5.44 -1.05 -14.10
CA LYS A 285 5.27 -1.44 -15.51
C LYS A 285 6.58 -1.92 -16.11
#